data_acc793be8e457b495ecba89ab53ddd9b
#
_entry.id   acc793be8e457b495ecba89ab53ddd9b
#
_cell.length_a   1.000
_cell.length_b   1.000
_cell.length_c   1.000
_cell.angle_alpha   90.00
_cell.angle_beta   90.00
_cell.angle_gamma   90.00
#
_symmetry.space_group_name_H-M   'P 1'
#
loop_
_entity.id
_entity.type
_entity.pdbx_description
1 polymer ?
#
loop_
_entity_poly.entity_id
_entity_poly.type
_entity_poly.pdbx_seq_one_letter_code
_entity_poly.pdbx_strand_id
1 'polypeptide(L)'
;TPKPSSAASDVYKRQMVGLAVGQLIIGPLSDKYGRKLPLMVSLVIFCISTVGCLYSPEIHGFIFARLLQGLSGAGGVVISKSIAIDLYQGKELTRFFAMLSSVQGLAPVCAPVLGGILLGAMDWKGIFWILLAIGILLIVALSAFKESLEIKKRQKGNVFSTFKYYLPVLRNRQFMRYVLIQAFAMGVMFTYIAASPFIFQNHFGTSPFAYSLCFGVNALGIMLGSLAVSRFKDATAALRFGVAGFTTMSLPVAAALIFSPSVWIVEGTLFFLLAFLGLILPGSTTLALDMERKNSGNASALLGFLMFVFGGLLSPLTGIGNMLYSTGIIIVACCVGTWFFTYKATLSAR
;
A
#
# COMPACT_ATOMS: atom_id res chain seq x y z
N THR A 1 13.10 30.19 -9.41
CA THR A 1 11.90 29.34 -9.58
C THR A 1 12.34 27.88 -9.58
N PRO A 2 11.77 26.98 -8.75
CA PRO A 2 12.09 25.57 -8.80
C PRO A 2 11.81 25.02 -10.21
N LYS A 3 12.66 24.11 -10.70
CA LYS A 3 12.41 23.43 -11.98
C LYS A 3 11.06 22.70 -11.90
N PRO A 4 10.22 22.68 -12.96
CA PRO A 4 8.90 22.02 -12.93
C PRO A 4 8.93 20.57 -12.43
N SER A 5 10.02 19.85 -12.71
CA SER A 5 10.24 18.47 -12.22
C SER A 5 10.43 18.37 -10.70
N SER A 6 11.01 19.39 -10.05
CA SER A 6 11.19 19.41 -8.59
C SER A 6 9.86 19.69 -7.87
N ALA A 7 9.06 20.60 -8.40
CA ALA A 7 7.75 20.94 -7.83
C ALA A 7 6.78 19.75 -7.87
N ALA A 8 6.72 19.01 -8.98
CA ALA A 8 5.90 17.81 -9.09
C ALA A 8 6.33 16.70 -8.11
N SER A 9 7.65 16.50 -7.95
CA SER A 9 8.21 15.57 -6.96
C SER A 9 7.86 15.97 -5.53
N ASP A 10 7.88 17.26 -5.21
CA ASP A 10 7.56 17.78 -3.88
C ASP A 10 6.07 17.62 -3.55
N VAL A 11 5.18 17.85 -4.52
CA VAL A 11 3.74 17.62 -4.38
C VAL A 11 3.46 16.16 -4.03
N TYR A 12 4.05 15.22 -4.79
CA TYR A 12 3.89 13.79 -4.56
C TYR A 12 4.41 13.34 -3.19
N LYS A 13 5.64 13.76 -2.85
CA LYS A 13 6.26 13.43 -1.55
C LYS A 13 5.41 13.90 -0.38
N ARG A 14 4.89 15.13 -0.42
CA ARG A 14 4.07 15.68 0.66
C ARG A 14 2.73 14.96 0.79
N GLN A 15 2.12 14.55 -0.30
CA GLN A 15 0.91 13.72 -0.25
C GLN A 15 1.19 12.35 0.41
N MET A 16 2.31 11.71 0.07
CA MET A 16 2.70 10.42 0.68
C MET A 16 3.02 10.56 2.17
N VAL A 17 3.70 11.66 2.56
CA VAL A 17 3.91 11.98 3.98
C VAL A 17 2.59 12.22 4.69
N GLY A 18 1.67 12.98 4.09
CA GLY A 18 0.32 13.17 4.61
C GLY A 18 -0.41 11.84 4.83
N LEU A 19 -0.35 10.94 3.85
CA LEU A 19 -0.94 9.61 3.93
C LEU A 19 -0.32 8.77 5.07
N ALA A 20 1.00 8.77 5.20
CA ALA A 20 1.69 8.02 6.26
C ALA A 20 1.36 8.56 7.65
N VAL A 21 1.48 9.88 7.86
CA VAL A 21 1.17 10.53 9.14
C VAL A 21 -0.32 10.40 9.47
N GLY A 22 -1.19 10.58 8.48
CA GLY A 22 -2.64 10.44 8.63
C GLY A 22 -3.04 9.07 9.16
N GLN A 23 -2.37 8.00 8.73
CA GLN A 23 -2.63 6.66 9.23
C GLN A 23 -2.40 6.57 10.75
N LEU A 24 -1.29 7.13 11.25
CA LEU A 24 -0.99 7.13 12.69
C LEU A 24 -1.99 7.93 13.52
N ILE A 25 -2.59 8.97 12.95
CA ILE A 25 -3.59 9.79 13.65
C ILE A 25 -4.96 9.11 13.65
N ILE A 26 -5.37 8.58 12.51
CA ILE A 26 -6.74 8.04 12.31
C ILE A 26 -6.92 6.70 13.01
N GLY A 27 -5.87 5.89 13.16
CA GLY A 27 -5.94 4.60 13.85
C GLY A 27 -6.53 4.72 15.25
N PRO A 28 -5.87 5.44 16.18
CA PRO A 28 -6.37 5.66 17.53
C PRO A 28 -7.75 6.31 17.59
N LEU A 29 -8.01 7.27 16.69
CA LEU A 29 -9.31 7.95 16.63
C LEU A 29 -10.43 6.97 16.27
N SER A 30 -10.15 6.02 15.36
CA SER A 30 -11.14 5.02 14.96
C SER A 30 -11.43 3.98 16.06
N ASP A 31 -10.42 3.63 16.87
CA ASP A 31 -10.62 2.75 18.03
C ASP A 31 -11.38 3.43 19.17
N LYS A 32 -11.31 4.76 19.25
CA LYS A 32 -12.01 5.54 20.29
C LYS A 32 -13.43 5.94 19.90
N TYR A 33 -13.61 6.53 18.74
CA TYR A 33 -14.88 7.11 18.31
C TYR A 33 -15.76 6.16 17.51
N GLY A 34 -15.27 4.97 17.19
CA GLY A 34 -15.88 4.05 16.24
C GLY A 34 -15.36 4.26 14.82
N ARG A 35 -15.83 3.45 13.87
CA ARG A 35 -15.32 3.44 12.49
C ARG A 35 -15.98 4.51 11.64
N LYS A 36 -17.31 4.65 11.76
CA LYS A 36 -18.11 5.51 10.90
C LYS A 36 -17.72 6.99 11.01
N LEU A 37 -17.64 7.53 12.23
CA LEU A 37 -17.41 8.96 12.44
C LEU A 37 -16.04 9.43 11.92
N PRO A 38 -14.89 8.82 12.28
CA PRO A 38 -13.60 9.23 11.76
C PRO A 38 -13.48 9.04 10.23
N LEU A 39 -14.12 8.01 9.67
CA LEU A 39 -14.14 7.81 8.21
C LEU A 39 -14.96 8.91 7.51
N MET A 40 -16.09 9.30 8.08
CA MET A 40 -16.91 10.41 7.56
C MET A 40 -16.13 11.72 7.57
N VAL A 41 -15.49 12.05 8.70
CA VAL A 41 -14.63 13.25 8.83
C VAL A 41 -13.49 13.21 7.80
N SER A 42 -12.83 12.07 7.64
CA SER A 42 -11.78 11.90 6.64
C SER A 42 -12.27 12.16 5.22
N LEU A 43 -13.43 11.61 4.83
CA LEU A 43 -14.00 11.82 3.50
C LEU A 43 -14.41 13.29 3.26
N VAL A 44 -14.97 13.96 4.28
CA VAL A 44 -15.30 15.38 4.19
C VAL A 44 -14.03 16.23 3.99
N ILE A 45 -12.98 15.98 4.79
CA ILE A 45 -11.69 16.68 4.62
C ILE A 45 -11.09 16.37 3.24
N PHE A 46 -11.21 15.13 2.74
CA PHE A 46 -10.78 14.75 1.39
C PHE A 46 -11.50 15.57 0.31
N CYS A 47 -12.82 15.73 0.41
CA CYS A 47 -13.58 16.56 -0.53
C CYS A 47 -13.18 18.04 -0.45
N ILE A 48 -13.06 18.60 0.76
CA ILE A 48 -12.65 20.00 0.96
C ILE A 48 -11.24 20.23 0.39
N SER A 49 -10.29 19.33 0.67
CA SER A 49 -8.93 19.44 0.16
C SER A 49 -8.87 19.26 -1.37
N THR A 50 -9.73 18.43 -1.94
CA THR A 50 -9.87 18.26 -3.39
C THR A 50 -10.38 19.56 -4.05
N VAL A 51 -11.37 20.22 -3.44
CA VAL A 51 -11.81 21.56 -3.86
C VAL A 51 -10.68 22.60 -3.72
N GLY A 52 -9.89 22.51 -2.63
CA GLY A 52 -8.69 23.33 -2.45
C GLY A 52 -7.67 23.15 -3.59
N CYS A 53 -7.48 21.91 -4.08
CA CYS A 53 -6.63 21.66 -5.24
C CYS A 53 -7.16 22.29 -6.54
N LEU A 54 -8.49 22.29 -6.74
CA LEU A 54 -9.14 22.84 -7.94
C LEU A 54 -9.01 24.38 -8.05
N TYR A 55 -9.10 25.05 -6.91
CA TYR A 55 -9.19 26.52 -6.86
C TYR A 55 -7.94 27.21 -6.31
N SER A 56 -6.87 26.47 -6.02
CA SER A 56 -5.63 27.06 -5.52
C SER A 56 -4.96 27.91 -6.61
N PRO A 57 -4.77 29.22 -6.40
CA PRO A 57 -4.10 30.09 -7.36
C PRO A 57 -2.57 29.95 -7.33
N GLU A 58 -2.02 29.45 -6.21
CA GLU A 58 -0.59 29.35 -5.96
C GLU A 58 -0.15 27.92 -5.69
N ILE A 59 1.10 27.61 -6.05
CA ILE A 59 1.70 26.28 -5.85
C ILE A 59 1.74 25.88 -4.36
N HIS A 60 1.97 26.82 -3.46
CA HIS A 60 2.02 26.52 -2.02
C HIS A 60 0.65 26.09 -1.47
N GLY A 61 -0.43 26.76 -1.89
CA GLY A 61 -1.79 26.38 -1.54
C GLY A 61 -2.15 25.00 -2.10
N PHE A 62 -1.77 24.72 -3.35
CA PHE A 62 -1.96 23.42 -3.97
C PHE A 62 -1.21 22.30 -3.20
N ILE A 63 0.06 22.53 -2.85
CA ILE A 63 0.87 21.59 -2.07
C ILE A 63 0.23 21.30 -0.70
N PHE A 64 -0.27 22.33 -0.01
CA PHE A 64 -0.95 22.17 1.28
C PHE A 64 -2.25 21.39 1.14
N ALA A 65 -3.06 21.67 0.12
CA ALA A 65 -4.27 20.92 -0.18
C ALA A 65 -3.97 19.43 -0.47
N ARG A 66 -2.90 19.12 -1.20
CA ARG A 66 -2.44 17.75 -1.46
C ARG A 66 -1.95 17.02 -0.20
N LEU A 67 -1.28 17.73 0.71
CA LEU A 67 -0.90 17.18 2.02
C LEU A 67 -2.16 16.77 2.82
N LEU A 68 -3.16 17.65 2.89
CA LEU A 68 -4.43 17.39 3.57
C LEU A 68 -5.21 16.25 2.89
N GLN A 69 -5.20 16.20 1.56
CA GLN A 69 -5.82 15.13 0.78
C GLN A 69 -5.16 13.77 1.08
N GLY A 70 -3.83 13.73 1.20
CA GLY A 70 -3.10 12.54 1.62
C GLY A 70 -3.46 12.11 3.05
N LEU A 71 -3.43 13.07 3.99
CA LEU A 71 -3.75 12.83 5.40
C LEU A 71 -5.16 12.28 5.57
N SER A 72 -6.13 12.86 4.89
CA SER A 72 -7.53 12.41 4.94
C SER A 72 -7.76 11.09 4.21
N GLY A 73 -7.06 10.84 3.10
CA GLY A 73 -7.13 9.56 2.38
C GLY A 73 -6.68 8.37 3.22
N ALA A 74 -5.84 8.60 4.24
CA ALA A 74 -5.43 7.59 5.20
C ALA A 74 -6.62 6.95 5.95
N GLY A 75 -7.72 7.68 6.13
CA GLY A 75 -8.95 7.16 6.76
C GLY A 75 -9.51 5.96 6.03
N GLY A 76 -9.61 6.03 4.71
CA GLY A 76 -10.05 4.91 3.90
C GLY A 76 -9.15 3.68 4.04
N VAL A 77 -7.83 3.88 4.05
CA VAL A 77 -6.84 2.79 4.13
C VAL A 77 -6.86 2.09 5.49
N VAL A 78 -6.91 2.84 6.59
CA VAL A 78 -6.86 2.28 7.96
C VAL A 78 -8.20 1.70 8.37
N ILE A 79 -9.27 2.47 8.18
CA ILE A 79 -10.58 2.11 8.73
C ILE A 79 -11.21 0.96 7.95
N SER A 80 -11.00 0.86 6.63
CA SER A 80 -11.50 -0.29 5.86
C SER A 80 -10.95 -1.63 6.39
N LYS A 81 -9.66 -1.67 6.73
CA LYS A 81 -9.04 -2.85 7.34
C LYS A 81 -9.61 -3.15 8.73
N SER A 82 -9.82 -2.11 9.53
CA SER A 82 -10.39 -2.25 10.87
C SER A 82 -11.84 -2.75 10.83
N ILE A 83 -12.66 -2.24 9.90
CA ILE A 83 -14.03 -2.73 9.66
C ILE A 83 -14.01 -4.21 9.27
N ALA A 84 -13.09 -4.61 8.39
CA ALA A 84 -12.96 -6.01 8.00
C ALA A 84 -12.69 -6.94 9.20
N ILE A 85 -11.84 -6.50 10.13
CA ILE A 85 -11.52 -7.26 11.35
C ILE A 85 -12.72 -7.31 12.31
N ASP A 86 -13.48 -6.22 12.37
CA ASP A 86 -14.68 -6.16 13.21
C ASP A 86 -15.78 -7.13 12.71
N LEU A 87 -15.89 -7.32 11.37
CA LEU A 87 -16.97 -8.09 10.73
C LEU A 87 -16.61 -9.53 10.40
N TYR A 88 -15.34 -9.82 10.06
CA TYR A 88 -14.91 -11.11 9.54
C TYR A 88 -13.88 -11.80 10.43
N GLN A 89 -13.78 -13.15 10.29
CA GLN A 89 -12.81 -13.98 11.00
C GLN A 89 -12.28 -15.10 10.11
N GLY A 90 -11.10 -15.63 10.45
CA GLY A 90 -10.53 -16.80 9.82
C GLY A 90 -10.44 -16.70 8.29
N LYS A 91 -11.02 -17.66 7.57
CA LYS A 91 -10.97 -17.72 6.11
C LYS A 91 -11.70 -16.56 5.42
N GLU A 92 -12.80 -16.08 6.00
CA GLU A 92 -13.56 -14.94 5.43
C GLU A 92 -12.75 -13.67 5.48
N LEU A 93 -12.06 -13.40 6.58
CA LEU A 93 -11.14 -12.27 6.73
C LEU A 93 -10.01 -12.35 5.70
N THR A 94 -9.40 -13.53 5.55
CA THR A 94 -8.34 -13.76 4.56
C THR A 94 -8.85 -13.52 3.14
N ARG A 95 -10.05 -13.99 2.81
CA ARG A 95 -10.69 -13.76 1.50
C ARG A 95 -10.96 -12.29 1.24
N PHE A 96 -11.44 -11.57 2.25
CA PHE A 96 -11.66 -10.13 2.15
C PHE A 96 -10.36 -9.38 1.87
N PHE A 97 -9.29 -9.67 2.61
CA PHE A 97 -7.99 -9.05 2.36
C PHE A 97 -7.38 -9.46 1.01
N ALA A 98 -7.65 -10.68 0.53
CA ALA A 98 -7.25 -11.09 -0.81
C ALA A 98 -7.93 -10.25 -1.89
N MET A 99 -9.23 -9.99 -1.77
CA MET A 99 -9.96 -9.10 -2.68
C MET A 99 -9.44 -7.65 -2.58
N LEU A 100 -9.24 -7.14 -1.38
CA LEU A 100 -8.73 -5.78 -1.17
C LEU A 100 -7.33 -5.61 -1.78
N SER A 101 -6.43 -6.56 -1.56
CA SER A 101 -5.07 -6.56 -2.14
C SER A 101 -5.10 -6.68 -3.67
N SER A 102 -6.05 -7.43 -4.22
CA SER A 102 -6.23 -7.54 -5.68
C SER A 102 -6.61 -6.20 -6.31
N VAL A 103 -7.55 -5.48 -5.70
CA VAL A 103 -7.94 -4.13 -6.14
C VAL A 103 -6.78 -3.15 -6.00
N GLN A 104 -6.06 -3.20 -4.87
CA GLN A 104 -4.89 -2.35 -4.64
C GLN A 104 -3.76 -2.64 -5.64
N GLY A 105 -3.58 -3.89 -6.06
CA GLY A 105 -2.60 -4.28 -7.07
C GLY A 105 -2.95 -3.78 -8.48
N LEU A 106 -4.24 -3.72 -8.83
CA LEU A 106 -4.71 -3.21 -10.12
C LEU A 106 -4.73 -1.67 -10.20
N ALA A 107 -4.92 -0.98 -9.09
CA ALA A 107 -5.07 0.47 -9.06
C ALA A 107 -3.90 1.22 -9.75
N PRO A 108 -2.61 0.89 -9.50
CA PRO A 108 -1.49 1.54 -10.17
C PRO A 108 -1.45 1.37 -11.69
N VAL A 109 -2.10 0.35 -12.22
CA VAL A 109 -2.20 0.09 -13.67
C VAL A 109 -3.35 0.84 -14.28
N CYS A 110 -4.52 0.76 -13.65
CA CYS A 110 -5.71 1.42 -14.15
C CYS A 110 -5.57 2.95 -14.08
N ALA A 111 -4.88 3.48 -13.07
CA ALA A 111 -4.79 4.92 -12.85
C ALA A 111 -4.08 5.67 -13.99
N PRO A 112 -2.91 5.26 -14.53
CA PRO A 112 -2.29 5.94 -15.67
C PRO A 112 -3.12 5.84 -16.95
N VAL A 113 -3.75 4.67 -17.21
CA VAL A 113 -4.58 4.45 -18.40
C VAL A 113 -5.82 5.34 -18.35
N LEU A 114 -6.55 5.29 -17.23
CA LEU A 114 -7.71 6.16 -17.02
C LEU A 114 -7.32 7.64 -17.04
N GLY A 115 -6.22 7.99 -16.39
CA GLY A 115 -5.68 9.35 -16.40
C GLY A 115 -5.35 9.84 -17.80
N GLY A 116 -4.72 9.02 -18.63
CA GLY A 116 -4.43 9.35 -20.04
C GLY A 116 -5.69 9.56 -20.88
N ILE A 117 -6.70 8.69 -20.73
CA ILE A 117 -8.00 8.83 -21.44
C ILE A 117 -8.70 10.13 -20.99
N LEU A 118 -8.72 10.38 -19.68
CA LEU A 118 -9.38 11.57 -19.13
C LEU A 118 -8.68 12.87 -19.56
N LEU A 119 -7.34 12.91 -19.58
CA LEU A 119 -6.59 14.07 -20.06
C LEU A 119 -6.75 14.32 -21.56
N GLY A 120 -7.11 13.30 -22.35
CA GLY A 120 -7.50 13.48 -23.73
C GLY A 120 -8.88 14.12 -23.92
N ALA A 121 -9.78 13.97 -22.91
CA ALA A 121 -11.15 14.47 -22.95
C ALA A 121 -11.36 15.75 -22.13
N MET A 122 -10.52 16.02 -21.13
CA MET A 122 -10.63 17.15 -20.20
C MET A 122 -9.23 17.59 -19.73
N ASP A 123 -9.14 18.78 -19.13
CA ASP A 123 -7.90 19.26 -18.52
C ASP A 123 -7.57 18.52 -17.21
N TRP A 124 -6.41 18.80 -16.60
CA TRP A 124 -5.98 18.19 -15.35
C TRP A 124 -6.96 18.42 -14.19
N LYS A 125 -7.75 19.50 -14.20
CA LYS A 125 -8.77 19.79 -13.21
C LYS A 125 -9.92 18.79 -13.27
N GLY A 126 -10.21 18.25 -14.45
CA GLY A 126 -11.23 17.22 -14.65
C GLY A 126 -10.99 15.99 -13.78
N ILE A 127 -9.72 15.59 -13.58
CA ILE A 127 -9.36 14.49 -12.68
C ILE A 127 -9.78 14.79 -11.24
N PHE A 128 -9.59 16.02 -10.76
CA PHE A 128 -9.99 16.41 -9.40
C PHE A 128 -11.52 16.47 -9.26
N TRP A 129 -12.25 16.87 -10.30
CA TRP A 129 -13.73 16.80 -10.29
C TRP A 129 -14.22 15.36 -10.15
N ILE A 130 -13.60 14.41 -10.83
CA ILE A 130 -13.92 12.97 -10.69
C ILE A 130 -13.60 12.48 -9.27
N LEU A 131 -12.45 12.85 -8.71
CA LEU A 131 -12.10 12.50 -7.33
C LEU A 131 -13.09 13.08 -6.33
N LEU A 132 -13.56 14.32 -6.54
CA LEU A 132 -14.58 14.95 -5.71
C LEU A 132 -15.92 14.19 -5.80
N ALA A 133 -16.36 13.84 -7.02
CA ALA A 133 -17.57 13.07 -7.23
C ALA A 133 -17.52 11.70 -6.53
N ILE A 134 -16.38 10.99 -6.63
CA ILE A 134 -16.16 9.73 -5.91
C ILE A 134 -16.19 9.96 -4.40
N GLY A 135 -15.55 11.01 -3.88
CA GLY A 135 -15.58 11.36 -2.46
C GLY A 135 -17.00 11.59 -1.94
N ILE A 136 -17.81 12.34 -2.68
CA ILE A 136 -19.24 12.58 -2.36
C ILE A 136 -20.03 11.27 -2.39
N LEU A 137 -19.84 10.44 -3.40
CA LEU A 137 -20.50 9.14 -3.51
C LEU A 137 -20.18 8.26 -2.30
N LEU A 138 -18.90 8.25 -1.87
CA LEU A 138 -18.49 7.50 -0.68
C LEU A 138 -19.11 8.05 0.60
N ILE A 139 -19.28 9.37 0.75
CA ILE A 139 -19.97 9.99 1.88
C ILE A 139 -21.43 9.54 1.91
N VAL A 140 -22.13 9.55 0.76
CA VAL A 140 -23.50 9.09 0.64
C VAL A 140 -23.60 7.59 1.00
N ALA A 141 -22.73 6.76 0.45
CA ALA A 141 -22.68 5.33 0.78
C ALA A 141 -22.42 5.09 2.27
N LEU A 142 -21.47 5.84 2.86
CA LEU A 142 -21.14 5.75 4.28
C LEU A 142 -22.30 6.21 5.20
N SER A 143 -23.16 7.10 4.75
CA SER A 143 -24.33 7.53 5.53
C SER A 143 -25.25 6.36 5.86
N ALA A 144 -25.42 5.42 4.91
CA ALA A 144 -26.21 4.19 5.08
C ALA A 144 -25.46 3.08 5.87
N PHE A 145 -24.14 3.21 6.07
CA PHE A 145 -23.33 2.22 6.79
C PHE A 145 -23.64 2.25 8.28
N LYS A 146 -23.83 1.06 8.87
CA LYS A 146 -23.99 0.89 10.33
C LYS A 146 -22.62 0.77 10.98
N GLU A 147 -22.46 1.39 12.17
CA GLU A 147 -21.22 1.30 12.95
C GLU A 147 -20.84 -0.16 13.23
N SER A 148 -19.61 -0.55 12.92
CA SER A 148 -19.12 -1.92 13.12
C SER A 148 -18.50 -2.14 14.48
N LEU A 149 -17.98 -1.07 15.12
CA LEU A 149 -17.35 -1.16 16.44
C LEU A 149 -18.36 -0.86 17.55
N GLU A 150 -18.72 -1.90 18.29
CA GLU A 150 -19.59 -1.78 19.46
C GLU A 150 -19.07 -0.77 20.47
N ILE A 151 -19.95 0.00 21.09
CA ILE A 151 -19.60 1.04 22.07
C ILE A 151 -18.77 0.45 23.23
N LYS A 152 -19.10 -0.77 23.66
CA LYS A 152 -18.38 -1.48 24.75
C LYS A 152 -16.94 -1.83 24.41
N LYS A 153 -16.60 -1.95 23.12
CA LYS A 153 -15.25 -2.29 22.63
C LYS A 153 -14.39 -1.07 22.34
N ARG A 154 -14.98 0.15 22.41
CA ARG A 154 -14.25 1.40 22.14
C ARG A 154 -13.23 1.70 23.26
N GLN A 155 -12.10 2.26 22.86
CA GLN A 155 -11.07 2.69 23.81
C GLN A 155 -11.57 3.85 24.66
N LYS A 156 -11.36 3.76 25.98
CA LYS A 156 -11.74 4.79 26.97
C LYS A 156 -10.58 5.75 27.21
N GLY A 157 -10.89 6.99 27.64
CA GLY A 157 -9.88 7.99 27.99
C GLY A 157 -9.83 9.19 27.06
N ASN A 158 -8.83 10.06 27.22
CA ASN A 158 -8.59 11.25 26.41
C ASN A 158 -8.04 10.88 25.02
N VAL A 159 -8.16 11.79 24.01
CA VAL A 159 -7.60 11.59 22.67
C VAL A 159 -6.11 11.27 22.73
N PHE A 160 -5.34 12.03 23.54
CA PHE A 160 -3.91 11.80 23.71
C PHE A 160 -3.58 10.47 24.39
N SER A 161 -4.45 9.97 25.29
CA SER A 161 -4.25 8.68 25.93
C SER A 161 -4.42 7.51 24.96
N THR A 162 -5.16 7.67 23.88
CA THR A 162 -5.34 6.62 22.87
C THR A 162 -4.06 6.33 22.10
N PHE A 163 -3.16 7.31 21.97
CA PHE A 163 -1.83 7.10 21.35
C PHE A 163 -0.93 6.18 22.22
N LYS A 164 -1.16 6.09 23.52
CA LYS A 164 -0.43 5.16 24.41
C LYS A 164 -0.68 3.69 24.03
N TYR A 165 -1.80 3.39 23.37
CA TYR A 165 -2.11 2.03 22.91
C TYR A 165 -1.24 1.57 21.73
N TYR A 166 -0.46 2.45 21.10
CA TYR A 166 0.58 2.02 20.16
C TYR A 166 1.69 1.24 20.84
N LEU A 167 2.04 1.57 22.08
CA LEU A 167 3.15 0.94 22.77
C LEU A 167 2.93 -0.56 23.02
N PRO A 168 1.77 -1.04 23.51
CA PRO A 168 1.46 -2.46 23.60
C PRO A 168 1.51 -3.16 22.23
N VAL A 169 0.97 -2.54 21.18
CA VAL A 169 0.96 -3.10 19.83
C VAL A 169 2.38 -3.22 19.28
N LEU A 170 3.23 -2.21 19.46
CA LEU A 170 4.65 -2.24 19.08
C LEU A 170 5.46 -3.28 19.88
N ARG A 171 5.09 -3.53 21.14
CA ARG A 171 5.71 -4.55 21.99
C ARG A 171 5.28 -5.98 21.64
N ASN A 172 4.19 -6.15 20.91
CA ASN A 172 3.77 -7.45 20.42
C ASN A 172 4.72 -7.93 19.32
N ARG A 173 5.71 -8.73 19.74
CA ARG A 173 6.78 -9.22 18.85
C ARG A 173 6.23 -10.00 17.64
N GLN A 174 5.15 -10.75 17.86
CA GLN A 174 4.59 -11.58 16.79
C GLN A 174 3.86 -10.70 15.75
N PHE A 175 3.09 -9.72 16.19
CA PHE A 175 2.50 -8.70 15.33
C PHE A 175 3.58 -7.98 14.51
N MET A 176 4.63 -7.49 15.17
CA MET A 176 5.71 -6.78 14.50
C MET A 176 6.46 -7.63 13.47
N ARG A 177 6.59 -8.94 13.69
CA ARG A 177 7.17 -9.84 12.68
C ARG A 177 6.33 -9.85 11.40
N TYR A 178 5.00 -9.99 11.50
CA TYR A 178 4.11 -9.96 10.33
C TYR A 178 4.08 -8.59 9.64
N VAL A 179 4.14 -7.52 10.42
CA VAL A 179 4.26 -6.16 9.88
C VAL A 179 5.56 -5.99 9.10
N LEU A 180 6.69 -6.48 9.63
CA LEU A 180 7.98 -6.41 8.95
C LEU A 180 8.04 -7.29 7.70
N ILE A 181 7.43 -8.49 7.71
CA ILE A 181 7.25 -9.32 6.50
C ILE A 181 6.59 -8.47 5.41
N GLN A 182 5.51 -7.79 5.72
CA GLN A 182 4.77 -6.98 4.76
C GLN A 182 5.54 -5.71 4.35
N ALA A 183 6.24 -5.07 5.28
CA ALA A 183 7.04 -3.87 5.01
C ALA A 183 8.19 -4.16 4.03
N PHE A 184 8.93 -5.26 4.23
CA PHE A 184 9.98 -5.70 3.31
C PHE A 184 9.40 -6.11 1.94
N ALA A 185 8.29 -6.84 1.92
CA ALA A 185 7.62 -7.23 0.68
C ALA A 185 7.15 -6.00 -0.12
N MET A 186 6.56 -5.01 0.56
CA MET A 186 6.19 -3.72 -0.06
C MET A 186 7.40 -2.90 -0.48
N GLY A 187 8.53 -3.04 0.21
CA GLY A 187 9.81 -2.46 -0.21
C GLY A 187 10.20 -2.91 -1.62
N VAL A 188 10.04 -4.20 -1.95
CA VAL A 188 10.24 -4.70 -3.33
C VAL A 188 9.27 -4.07 -4.32
N MET A 189 7.99 -3.96 -3.97
CA MET A 189 7.00 -3.33 -4.84
C MET A 189 7.35 -1.87 -5.15
N PHE A 190 7.70 -1.08 -4.14
CA PHE A 190 8.08 0.33 -4.34
C PHE A 190 9.41 0.48 -5.10
N THR A 191 10.37 -0.44 -4.86
CA THR A 191 11.61 -0.52 -5.64
C THR A 191 11.32 -0.80 -7.12
N TYR A 192 10.44 -1.76 -7.40
CA TYR A 192 9.97 -2.05 -8.76
C TYR A 192 9.29 -0.84 -9.40
N ILE A 193 8.35 -0.20 -8.71
CA ILE A 193 7.64 0.99 -9.23
C ILE A 193 8.62 2.12 -9.57
N ALA A 194 9.62 2.35 -8.70
CA ALA A 194 10.60 3.41 -8.92
C ALA A 194 11.58 3.13 -10.06
N ALA A 195 12.03 1.89 -10.19
CA ALA A 195 13.05 1.50 -11.16
C ALA A 195 12.50 1.11 -12.53
N SER A 196 11.26 0.58 -12.60
CA SER A 196 10.70 0.00 -13.83
C SER A 196 10.68 0.95 -15.04
N PRO A 197 10.35 2.25 -14.96
CA PRO A 197 10.40 3.13 -16.12
C PRO A 197 11.80 3.19 -16.74
N PHE A 198 12.83 3.25 -15.90
CA PHE A 198 14.23 3.30 -16.36
C PHE A 198 14.68 1.96 -16.93
N ILE A 199 14.31 0.85 -16.30
CA ILE A 199 14.65 -0.50 -16.77
C ILE A 199 14.04 -0.72 -18.16
N PHE A 200 12.74 -0.52 -18.30
CA PHE A 200 12.04 -0.85 -19.56
C PHE A 200 12.28 0.19 -20.65
N GLN A 201 12.10 1.48 -20.37
CA GLN A 201 12.16 2.51 -21.41
C GLN A 201 13.59 2.97 -21.69
N ASN A 202 14.41 3.23 -20.65
CA ASN A 202 15.75 3.78 -20.90
C ASN A 202 16.78 2.69 -21.21
N HIS A 203 16.76 1.56 -20.49
CA HIS A 203 17.76 0.49 -20.69
C HIS A 203 17.39 -0.42 -21.87
N PHE A 204 16.14 -0.91 -21.92
CA PHE A 204 15.69 -1.78 -23.02
C PHE A 204 15.08 -1.04 -24.20
N GLY A 205 14.89 0.28 -24.14
CA GLY A 205 14.36 1.08 -25.24
C GLY A 205 12.89 0.78 -25.59
N THR A 206 12.10 0.21 -24.65
CA THR A 206 10.70 -0.09 -24.89
C THR A 206 9.88 1.19 -25.04
N SER A 207 8.86 1.17 -25.91
CA SER A 207 7.94 2.29 -26.00
C SER A 207 7.15 2.48 -24.70
N PRO A 208 6.65 3.70 -24.41
CA PRO A 208 5.79 3.95 -23.25
C PRO A 208 4.55 3.04 -23.22
N PHE A 209 4.02 2.69 -24.37
CA PHE A 209 2.89 1.77 -24.50
C PHE A 209 3.28 0.33 -24.11
N ALA A 210 4.41 -0.19 -24.63
CA ALA A 210 4.91 -1.52 -24.27
C ALA A 210 5.24 -1.60 -22.77
N TYR A 211 5.86 -0.57 -22.18
CA TYR A 211 6.08 -0.47 -20.74
C TYR A 211 4.76 -0.55 -19.95
N SER A 212 3.73 0.16 -20.39
CA SER A 212 2.41 0.13 -19.74
C SER A 212 1.80 -1.27 -19.76
N LEU A 213 1.98 -2.03 -20.84
CA LEU A 213 1.54 -3.42 -20.94
C LEU A 213 2.29 -4.32 -19.96
N CYS A 214 3.63 -4.24 -19.88
CA CYS A 214 4.43 -4.99 -18.92
C CYS A 214 4.00 -4.66 -17.48
N PHE A 215 3.84 -3.37 -17.17
CA PHE A 215 3.35 -2.95 -15.86
C PHE A 215 1.95 -3.53 -15.55
N GLY A 216 1.08 -3.61 -16.56
CA GLY A 216 -0.24 -4.23 -16.50
C GLY A 216 -0.18 -5.72 -16.20
N VAL A 217 0.67 -6.45 -16.91
CA VAL A 217 0.87 -7.89 -16.73
C VAL A 217 1.37 -8.18 -15.31
N ASN A 218 2.33 -7.40 -14.82
CA ASN A 218 2.85 -7.52 -13.46
C ASN A 218 1.77 -7.29 -12.38
N ALA A 219 0.89 -6.32 -12.58
CA ALA A 219 -0.23 -6.12 -11.65
C ALA A 219 -1.27 -7.24 -11.72
N LEU A 220 -1.51 -7.81 -12.89
CA LEU A 220 -2.30 -9.05 -12.99
C LEU A 220 -1.64 -10.18 -12.21
N GLY A 221 -0.31 -10.30 -12.22
CA GLY A 221 0.43 -11.23 -11.38
C GLY A 221 0.12 -11.05 -9.89
N ILE A 222 0.20 -9.82 -9.38
CA ILE A 222 -0.15 -9.49 -7.97
C ILE A 222 -1.61 -9.87 -7.68
N MET A 223 -2.54 -9.52 -8.57
CA MET A 223 -3.96 -9.84 -8.41
C MET A 223 -4.20 -11.34 -8.34
N LEU A 224 -3.65 -12.10 -9.29
CA LEU A 224 -3.79 -13.56 -9.33
C LEU A 224 -3.20 -14.22 -8.09
N GLY A 225 -2.01 -13.77 -7.65
CA GLY A 225 -1.40 -14.21 -6.41
C GLY A 225 -2.28 -13.92 -5.20
N SER A 226 -2.86 -12.73 -5.10
CA SER A 226 -3.75 -12.36 -4.00
C SER A 226 -5.00 -13.23 -3.97
N LEU A 227 -5.64 -13.46 -5.10
CA LEU A 227 -6.83 -14.31 -5.20
C LEU A 227 -6.53 -15.78 -4.92
N ALA A 228 -5.32 -16.25 -5.29
CA ALA A 228 -4.89 -17.62 -5.05
C ALA A 228 -4.77 -17.96 -3.55
N VAL A 229 -4.67 -16.98 -2.66
CA VAL A 229 -4.66 -17.20 -1.19
C VAL A 229 -5.87 -18.01 -0.72
N SER A 230 -7.03 -17.82 -1.35
CA SER A 230 -8.27 -18.54 -1.02
C SER A 230 -8.19 -20.06 -1.27
N ARG A 231 -7.24 -20.53 -2.08
CA ARG A 231 -7.01 -21.96 -2.38
C ARG A 231 -6.17 -22.67 -1.33
N PHE A 232 -5.53 -21.93 -0.42
CA PHE A 232 -4.73 -22.51 0.64
C PHE A 232 -5.59 -22.88 1.86
N LYS A 233 -5.08 -23.80 2.66
CA LYS A 233 -5.75 -24.27 3.88
C LYS A 233 -6.02 -23.11 4.85
N ASP A 234 -5.02 -22.26 5.03
CA ASP A 234 -5.05 -21.09 5.92
C ASP A 234 -4.08 -19.99 5.45
N ALA A 235 -4.16 -18.83 6.07
CA ALA A 235 -3.31 -17.68 5.76
C ALA A 235 -1.81 -17.96 5.98
N THR A 236 -1.48 -18.83 6.94
CA THR A 236 -0.08 -19.21 7.23
C THR A 236 0.52 -20.03 6.12
N ALA A 237 -0.23 -21.02 5.58
CA ALA A 237 0.20 -21.83 4.45
C ALA A 237 0.42 -20.98 3.19
N ALA A 238 -0.51 -20.07 2.89
CA ALA A 238 -0.38 -19.14 1.77
C ALA A 238 0.84 -18.24 1.92
N LEU A 239 1.05 -17.67 3.12
CA LEU A 239 2.20 -16.81 3.42
C LEU A 239 3.51 -17.56 3.24
N ARG A 240 3.65 -18.78 3.80
CA ARG A 240 4.88 -19.59 3.69
C ARG A 240 5.21 -19.90 2.24
N PHE A 241 4.22 -20.35 1.47
CA PHE A 241 4.40 -20.64 0.04
C PHE A 241 4.77 -19.37 -0.73
N GLY A 242 4.06 -18.27 -0.49
CA GLY A 242 4.35 -16.96 -1.10
C GLY A 242 5.78 -16.50 -0.81
N VAL A 243 6.22 -16.56 0.46
CA VAL A 243 7.58 -16.15 0.86
C VAL A 243 8.64 -17.08 0.27
N ALA A 244 8.42 -18.39 0.22
CA ALA A 244 9.36 -19.30 -0.40
C ALA A 244 9.57 -18.99 -1.89
N GLY A 245 8.49 -18.82 -2.66
CA GLY A 245 8.57 -18.44 -4.06
C GLY A 245 9.16 -17.05 -4.28
N PHE A 246 8.78 -16.08 -3.44
CA PHE A 246 9.29 -14.71 -3.49
C PHE A 246 10.79 -14.64 -3.27
N THR A 247 11.30 -15.37 -2.27
CA THR A 247 12.74 -15.43 -1.98
C THR A 247 13.50 -16.19 -3.07
N THR A 248 12.95 -17.29 -3.56
CA THR A 248 13.58 -18.07 -4.65
C THR A 248 13.65 -17.24 -5.94
N MET A 249 12.60 -16.47 -6.27
CA MET A 249 12.58 -15.62 -7.46
C MET A 249 13.49 -14.40 -7.36
N SER A 250 13.93 -14.00 -6.17
CA SER A 250 14.80 -12.81 -6.01
C SER A 250 16.13 -12.95 -6.74
N LEU A 251 16.74 -14.15 -6.73
CA LEU A 251 18.01 -14.40 -7.41
C LEU A 251 17.87 -14.38 -8.94
N PRO A 252 16.91 -15.07 -9.57
CA PRO A 252 16.63 -14.93 -11.00
C PRO A 252 16.37 -13.50 -11.44
N VAL A 253 15.61 -12.72 -10.66
CA VAL A 253 15.36 -11.29 -10.96
C VAL A 253 16.66 -10.50 -10.91
N ALA A 254 17.45 -10.64 -9.85
CA ALA A 254 18.74 -9.94 -9.73
C ALA A 254 19.70 -10.32 -10.87
N ALA A 255 19.78 -11.60 -11.21
CA ALA A 255 20.60 -12.07 -12.34
C ALA A 255 20.10 -11.50 -13.67
N ALA A 256 18.77 -11.52 -13.92
CA ALA A 256 18.19 -10.96 -15.12
C ALA A 256 18.45 -9.44 -15.25
N LEU A 257 18.42 -8.70 -14.15
CA LEU A 257 18.75 -7.28 -14.15
C LEU A 257 20.25 -7.03 -14.40
N ILE A 258 21.12 -7.81 -13.79
CA ILE A 258 22.59 -7.64 -13.90
C ILE A 258 23.08 -8.02 -15.32
N PHE A 259 22.65 -9.17 -15.82
CA PHE A 259 23.09 -9.67 -17.12
C PHE A 259 22.28 -9.11 -18.28
N SER A 260 21.08 -8.59 -18.01
CA SER A 260 20.18 -7.95 -18.99
C SER A 260 20.02 -8.72 -20.30
N PRO A 261 19.73 -10.02 -20.28
CA PRO A 261 19.76 -10.86 -21.49
C PRO A 261 18.65 -10.50 -22.49
N SER A 262 17.47 -10.13 -21.99
CA SER A 262 16.32 -9.74 -22.79
C SER A 262 15.25 -9.11 -21.87
N VAL A 263 14.49 -8.15 -22.42
CA VAL A 263 13.35 -7.53 -21.72
C VAL A 263 12.33 -8.57 -21.27
N TRP A 264 12.09 -9.61 -22.08
CA TRP A 264 11.12 -10.67 -21.75
C TRP A 264 11.54 -11.57 -20.61
N ILE A 265 12.84 -11.81 -20.43
CA ILE A 265 13.37 -12.57 -19.29
C ILE A 265 13.24 -11.73 -18.01
N VAL A 266 13.58 -10.44 -18.08
CA VAL A 266 13.40 -9.53 -16.95
C VAL A 266 11.93 -9.44 -16.57
N GLU A 267 11.03 -9.24 -17.54
CA GLU A 267 9.58 -9.17 -17.33
C GLU A 267 9.04 -10.48 -16.72
N GLY A 268 9.38 -11.63 -17.31
CA GLY A 268 8.92 -12.92 -16.82
C GLY A 268 9.36 -13.21 -15.38
N THR A 269 10.60 -12.89 -15.03
CA THR A 269 11.09 -13.07 -13.64
C THR A 269 10.41 -12.10 -12.66
N LEU A 270 10.19 -10.85 -13.06
CA LEU A 270 9.44 -9.86 -12.26
C LEU A 270 7.98 -10.27 -12.08
N PHE A 271 7.33 -10.78 -13.13
CA PHE A 271 5.95 -11.27 -13.04
C PHE A 271 5.78 -12.33 -11.95
N PHE A 272 6.63 -13.35 -11.95
CA PHE A 272 6.56 -14.40 -10.93
C PHE A 272 6.90 -13.88 -9.54
N LEU A 273 7.90 -13.00 -9.41
CA LEU A 273 8.23 -12.37 -8.13
C LEU A 273 7.00 -11.61 -7.58
N LEU A 274 6.36 -10.79 -8.40
CA LEU A 274 5.20 -9.99 -8.01
C LEU A 274 3.93 -10.83 -7.80
N ALA A 275 3.78 -11.96 -8.50
CA ALA A 275 2.72 -12.91 -8.22
C ALA A 275 2.88 -13.53 -6.82
N PHE A 276 4.08 -13.88 -6.41
CA PHE A 276 4.35 -14.33 -5.03
C PHE A 276 4.16 -13.21 -4.00
N LEU A 277 4.48 -11.96 -4.34
CA LEU A 277 4.13 -10.80 -3.51
C LEU A 277 2.63 -10.75 -3.26
N GLY A 278 1.81 -11.00 -4.28
CA GLY A 278 0.36 -11.06 -4.18
C GLY A 278 -0.13 -12.06 -3.12
N LEU A 279 0.53 -13.19 -2.94
CA LEU A 279 0.22 -14.16 -1.88
C LEU A 279 0.61 -13.65 -0.48
N ILE A 280 1.70 -12.90 -0.38
CA ILE A 280 2.22 -12.41 0.90
C ILE A 280 1.31 -11.34 1.52
N LEU A 281 0.83 -10.40 0.70
CA LEU A 281 0.11 -9.22 1.20
C LEU A 281 -1.15 -9.57 2.02
N PRO A 282 -2.13 -10.33 1.51
CA PRO A 282 -3.31 -10.67 2.30
C PRO A 282 -3.00 -11.61 3.45
N GLY A 283 -2.08 -12.55 3.27
CA GLY A 283 -1.67 -13.51 4.30
C GLY A 283 -1.05 -12.81 5.51
N SER A 284 -0.06 -11.94 5.29
CA SER A 284 0.60 -11.18 6.36
C SER A 284 -0.35 -10.19 7.02
N THR A 285 -1.22 -9.50 6.25
CA THR A 285 -2.22 -8.57 6.78
C THR A 285 -3.20 -9.31 7.70
N THR A 286 -3.75 -10.44 7.26
CA THR A 286 -4.69 -11.24 8.06
C THR A 286 -4.03 -11.66 9.39
N LEU A 287 -2.83 -12.26 9.33
CA LEU A 287 -2.14 -12.76 10.51
C LEU A 287 -1.71 -11.67 11.47
N ALA A 288 -1.26 -10.52 10.96
CA ALA A 288 -0.92 -9.37 11.79
C ALA A 288 -2.15 -8.84 12.52
N LEU A 289 -3.20 -8.51 11.79
CA LEU A 289 -4.35 -7.80 12.32
C LEU A 289 -5.24 -8.70 13.18
N ASP A 290 -5.25 -10.01 12.94
CA ASP A 290 -5.97 -10.98 13.78
C ASP A 290 -5.44 -11.05 15.22
N MET A 291 -4.14 -10.78 15.42
CA MET A 291 -3.51 -10.72 16.74
C MET A 291 -3.88 -9.49 17.55
N GLU A 292 -4.25 -8.40 16.89
CA GLU A 292 -4.50 -7.09 17.53
C GLU A 292 -5.95 -6.63 17.31
N ARG A 293 -6.92 -7.56 17.32
CA ARG A 293 -8.35 -7.25 17.11
C ARG A 293 -8.89 -6.17 18.04
N LYS A 294 -8.42 -6.13 19.30
CA LYS A 294 -8.84 -5.12 20.28
C LYS A 294 -8.33 -3.71 19.95
N ASN A 295 -7.20 -3.62 19.23
CA ASN A 295 -6.55 -2.38 18.83
C ASN A 295 -6.43 -2.30 17.31
N SER A 296 -7.46 -2.75 16.59
CA SER A 296 -7.39 -2.96 15.14
C SER A 296 -7.13 -1.66 14.36
N GLY A 297 -7.59 -0.52 14.86
CA GLY A 297 -7.28 0.79 14.29
C GLY A 297 -5.79 1.13 14.40
N ASN A 298 -5.22 0.99 15.63
CA ASN A 298 -3.79 1.22 15.86
C ASN A 298 -2.92 0.22 15.07
N ALA A 299 -3.31 -1.06 15.04
CA ALA A 299 -2.61 -2.10 14.30
C ALA A 299 -2.62 -1.84 12.79
N SER A 300 -3.78 -1.50 12.22
CA SER A 300 -3.93 -1.16 10.80
C SER A 300 -3.12 0.09 10.43
N ALA A 301 -3.08 1.08 11.32
CA ALA A 301 -2.29 2.30 11.15
C ALA A 301 -0.78 2.02 11.12
N LEU A 302 -0.27 1.25 12.08
CA LEU A 302 1.15 0.86 12.12
C LEU A 302 1.55 0.04 10.91
N LEU A 303 0.73 -0.92 10.51
CA LEU A 303 0.97 -1.75 9.33
C LEU A 303 1.07 -0.88 8.08
N GLY A 304 0.14 0.01 7.85
CA GLY A 304 0.15 0.89 6.69
C GLY A 304 1.28 1.93 6.75
N PHE A 305 1.53 2.54 7.91
CA PHE A 305 2.62 3.49 8.09
C PHE A 305 3.98 2.89 7.74
N LEU A 306 4.30 1.71 8.30
CA LEU A 306 5.59 1.05 8.06
C LEU A 306 5.76 0.63 6.60
N MET A 307 4.69 0.21 5.92
CA MET A 307 4.74 -0.06 4.48
C MET A 307 5.20 1.16 3.67
N PHE A 308 4.63 2.34 3.95
CA PHE A 308 5.01 3.58 3.25
C PHE A 308 6.39 4.09 3.65
N VAL A 309 6.79 3.94 4.91
CA VAL A 309 8.14 4.30 5.37
C VAL A 309 9.19 3.45 4.64
N PHE A 310 9.02 2.13 4.60
CA PHE A 310 9.94 1.25 3.88
C PHE A 310 9.99 1.58 2.38
N GLY A 311 8.84 1.79 1.76
CA GLY A 311 8.77 2.22 0.37
C GLY A 311 9.49 3.55 0.11
N GLY A 312 9.24 4.54 0.96
CA GLY A 312 9.85 5.86 0.86
C GLY A 312 11.36 5.89 1.09
N LEU A 313 11.88 4.98 1.94
CA LEU A 313 13.32 4.84 2.20
C LEU A 313 14.04 4.05 1.10
N LEU A 314 13.43 3.00 0.57
CA LEU A 314 14.07 2.11 -0.39
C LEU A 314 14.01 2.63 -1.84
N SER A 315 12.91 3.29 -2.23
CA SER A 315 12.77 3.81 -3.60
C SER A 315 13.92 4.73 -4.04
N PRO A 316 14.41 5.70 -3.25
CA PRO A 316 15.53 6.55 -3.66
C PRO A 316 16.85 5.79 -3.80
N LEU A 317 17.02 4.69 -3.08
CA LEU A 317 18.25 3.89 -3.12
C LEU A 317 18.45 3.22 -4.48
N THR A 318 17.40 3.03 -5.27
CA THR A 318 17.50 2.48 -6.63
C THR A 318 18.34 3.36 -7.55
N GLY A 319 18.38 4.67 -7.29
CA GLY A 319 19.16 5.65 -8.07
C GLY A 319 20.64 5.76 -7.67
N ILE A 320 21.12 4.99 -6.69
CA ILE A 320 22.51 5.05 -6.24
C ILE A 320 23.38 4.16 -7.13
N GLY A 321 24.31 4.76 -7.85
CA GLY A 321 25.21 4.06 -8.77
C GLY A 321 24.49 3.50 -10.01
N ASN A 322 24.74 2.25 -10.34
CA ASN A 322 24.06 1.60 -11.47
C ASN A 322 22.69 1.08 -11.01
N MET A 323 21.63 1.62 -11.60
CA MET A 323 20.25 1.33 -11.21
C MET A 323 19.86 -0.15 -11.29
N LEU A 324 20.36 -0.90 -12.26
CA LEU A 324 20.07 -2.33 -12.41
C LEU A 324 20.65 -3.12 -11.23
N TYR A 325 21.91 -2.84 -10.87
CA TYR A 325 22.59 -3.48 -9.73
C TYR A 325 21.92 -3.09 -8.41
N SER A 326 21.68 -1.79 -8.18
CA SER A 326 21.03 -1.29 -6.96
C SER A 326 19.64 -1.91 -6.78
N THR A 327 18.85 -1.96 -7.85
CA THR A 327 17.51 -2.56 -7.84
C THR A 327 17.60 -4.06 -7.50
N GLY A 328 18.49 -4.80 -8.13
CA GLY A 328 18.71 -6.23 -7.86
C GLY A 328 19.11 -6.50 -6.40
N ILE A 329 20.05 -5.74 -5.87
CA ILE A 329 20.52 -5.86 -4.48
C ILE A 329 19.38 -5.57 -3.50
N ILE A 330 18.62 -4.49 -3.70
CA ILE A 330 17.50 -4.11 -2.83
C ILE A 330 16.43 -5.20 -2.83
N ILE A 331 16.09 -5.74 -4.02
CA ILE A 331 15.11 -6.83 -4.13
C ILE A 331 15.57 -8.05 -3.33
N VAL A 332 16.81 -8.50 -3.51
CA VAL A 332 17.35 -9.65 -2.76
C VAL A 332 17.35 -9.39 -1.27
N ALA A 333 17.84 -8.23 -0.82
CA ALA A 333 17.89 -7.88 0.60
C ALA A 333 16.48 -7.86 1.23
N CYS A 334 15.50 -7.31 0.53
CA CYS A 334 14.11 -7.29 1.00
C CYS A 334 13.48 -8.69 1.04
N CYS A 335 13.74 -9.53 0.04
CA CYS A 335 13.25 -10.91 0.03
C CYS A 335 13.86 -11.75 1.16
N VAL A 336 15.15 -11.59 1.43
CA VAL A 336 15.84 -12.21 2.58
C VAL A 336 15.25 -11.71 3.90
N GLY A 337 14.99 -10.40 4.02
CA GLY A 337 14.31 -9.83 5.19
C GLY A 337 12.92 -10.43 5.40
N THR A 338 12.13 -10.55 4.33
CA THR A 338 10.80 -11.18 4.34
C THR A 338 10.89 -12.63 4.82
N TRP A 339 11.84 -13.40 4.29
CA TRP A 339 12.08 -14.80 4.69
C TRP A 339 12.48 -14.92 6.16
N PHE A 340 13.43 -14.10 6.61
CA PHE A 340 13.93 -14.12 7.98
C PHE A 340 12.82 -13.87 9.01
N PHE A 341 11.98 -12.86 8.79
CA PHE A 341 10.88 -12.59 9.70
C PHE A 341 9.79 -13.65 9.63
N THR A 342 9.54 -14.25 8.47
CA THR A 342 8.61 -15.38 8.32
C THR A 342 9.11 -16.59 9.10
N TYR A 343 10.39 -16.93 8.99
CA TYR A 343 11.00 -18.02 9.74
C TYR A 343 10.85 -17.79 11.26
N LYS A 344 11.19 -16.59 11.76
CA LYS A 344 11.01 -16.23 13.18
C LYS A 344 9.53 -16.25 13.62
N ALA A 345 8.61 -15.83 12.77
CA ALA A 345 7.19 -15.83 13.08
C ALA A 345 6.64 -17.25 13.24
N THR A 346 7.12 -18.18 12.41
CA THR A 346 6.66 -19.58 12.40
C THR A 346 7.28 -20.43 13.50
N LEU A 347 8.50 -20.12 13.95
CA LEU A 347 9.13 -20.82 15.10
C LEU A 347 8.42 -20.52 16.44
N SER A 348 7.91 -19.31 16.62
CA SER A 348 7.21 -18.93 17.86
C SER A 348 5.75 -19.38 17.90
N ALA A 349 5.22 -19.94 16.81
CA ALA A 349 3.86 -20.49 16.75
C ALA A 349 3.81 -22.00 16.98
N ARG A 350 4.97 -22.65 17.12
CA ARG A 350 5.15 -24.01 17.62
C ARG A 350 5.42 -24.00 19.12
#